data_0a2744c3a385ea9c1a00aee797ecc136
#
_entry.id   0a2744c3a385ea9c1a00aee797ecc136
#
_cell.length_a   1.000
_cell.length_b   1.000
_cell.length_c   1.000
_cell.angle_alpha   90.00
_cell.angle_beta   90.00
_cell.angle_gamma   90.00
#
_symmetry.space_group_name_H-M   'P 1'
#
loop_
_entity.id
_entity.type
_entity.pdbx_description
1 polymer ?
#
loop_
_entity_poly.entity_id
_entity_poly.type
_entity_poly.pdbx_seq_one_letter_code
_entity_poly.pdbx_strand_id
1 'polypeptide(L)'
;PYNDPLRKQFLPLGSQFITDHPYYLSDSLNEDADSPVPMLTHRYSDKVLFLPTTICPVYCSYCTRSRIIGGSTDTVEKESYGANQKNWDKVFDYIKKQPSVEDVVISGGDAFMLTPEQIKYIGENLLNIPHIRRIRYATKGIAIFPMKILTDDAWVKAFLQVHALGRSYFKQVMIHTHFSCPSEITKWSERAMERLFSEGVIVRNQGVLQNGVNNKIEDMVLLTRKVSYINIQPYYVYMHDMVPGCEHFRTTLREGVELEKAVRGTTAGFNTPTFVCDLPGGGGKRHVASYEYYDEENGISVWLAANVKPGKVFTYF
;
A
#
# COMPACT_ATOMS: atom_id res chain seq x y z
N PRO A 1 -2.10 2.72 -26.71
CA PRO A 1 -1.22 1.65 -26.27
C PRO A 1 0.08 2.14 -25.63
N TYR A 2 0.91 2.98 -26.32
CA TYR A 2 2.22 3.42 -25.77
C TYR A 2 2.05 4.27 -24.48
N ASN A 3 1.07 5.16 -24.44
CA ASN A 3 0.77 6.04 -23.31
C ASN A 3 -0.35 5.53 -22.40
N ASP A 4 -0.73 4.25 -22.53
CA ASP A 4 -1.76 3.64 -21.70
C ASP A 4 -1.28 3.57 -20.25
N PRO A 5 -2.05 4.15 -19.27
CA PRO A 5 -1.66 4.17 -17.86
C PRO A 5 -1.62 2.78 -17.22
N LEU A 6 -2.40 1.79 -17.72
CA LEU A 6 -2.31 0.41 -17.26
C LEU A 6 -1.00 -0.22 -17.70
N ARG A 7 -0.66 -0.10 -19.00
CA ARG A 7 0.61 -0.62 -19.53
C ARG A 7 1.81 -0.08 -18.76
N LYS A 8 1.85 1.23 -18.51
CA LYS A 8 2.97 1.87 -17.80
C LYS A 8 3.21 1.25 -16.42
N GLN A 9 2.18 0.87 -15.72
CA GLN A 9 2.28 0.30 -14.37
C GLN A 9 2.91 -1.09 -14.34
N PHE A 10 2.81 -1.87 -15.43
CA PHE A 10 3.16 -3.30 -15.40
C PHE A 10 4.16 -3.73 -16.49
N LEU A 11 4.30 -2.96 -17.54
CA LEU A 11 5.15 -3.26 -18.68
C LEU A 11 6.16 -2.12 -18.90
N PRO A 12 7.29 -2.13 -18.21
CA PRO A 12 8.31 -1.11 -18.38
C PRO A 12 8.90 -1.17 -19.80
N LEU A 13 9.20 -0.01 -20.36
CA LEU A 13 9.91 0.13 -21.64
C LEU A 13 11.25 0.81 -21.41
N GLY A 14 12.33 0.21 -21.91
CA GLY A 14 13.69 0.75 -21.78
C GLY A 14 13.81 2.21 -22.25
N SER A 15 13.05 2.59 -23.29
CA SER A 15 13.02 3.97 -23.80
C SER A 15 12.36 5.00 -22.87
N GLN A 16 11.70 4.57 -21.80
CA GLN A 16 11.08 5.44 -20.80
C GLN A 16 11.93 5.62 -19.54
N PHE A 17 12.97 4.80 -19.38
CA PHE A 17 13.87 4.94 -18.24
C PHE A 17 14.71 6.21 -18.39
N ILE A 18 14.79 6.94 -17.31
CA ILE A 18 15.71 8.05 -17.13
C ILE A 18 16.65 7.71 -15.98
N THR A 19 17.78 8.41 -15.89
CA THR A 19 18.77 8.16 -14.83
C THR A 19 18.13 8.39 -13.46
N ASP A 20 18.29 7.42 -12.59
CA ASP A 20 17.82 7.52 -11.20
C ASP A 20 18.53 8.64 -10.45
N HIS A 21 17.82 9.26 -9.52
CA HIS A 21 18.41 10.24 -8.62
C HIS A 21 19.51 9.58 -7.74
N PRO A 22 20.66 10.25 -7.47
CA PRO A 22 21.78 9.65 -6.74
C PRO A 22 21.45 9.14 -5.32
N TYR A 23 20.40 9.66 -4.72
CA TYR A 23 19.96 9.25 -3.38
C TYR A 23 18.92 8.11 -3.36
N TYR A 24 18.72 7.42 -4.50
CA TYR A 24 17.88 6.24 -4.54
C TYR A 24 18.50 5.08 -3.76
N LEU A 25 17.66 4.40 -2.98
CA LEU A 25 18.05 3.23 -2.23
C LEU A 25 17.04 2.10 -2.51
N SER A 26 17.54 0.86 -2.61
CA SER A 26 16.68 -0.32 -2.76
C SER A 26 15.72 -0.48 -1.58
N ASP A 27 16.13 -0.10 -0.37
CA ASP A 27 15.29 0.05 0.82
C ASP A 27 15.12 1.54 1.16
N SER A 28 14.42 2.28 0.32
CA SER A 28 14.27 3.73 0.45
C SER A 28 13.60 4.14 1.77
N LEU A 29 12.76 3.28 2.31
CA LEU A 29 12.05 3.50 3.58
C LEU A 29 12.80 2.97 4.80
N ASN A 30 13.98 2.32 4.62
CA ASN A 30 14.77 1.74 5.69
C ASN A 30 13.97 0.73 6.54
N GLU A 31 13.23 -0.16 5.88
CA GLU A 31 12.36 -1.15 6.51
C GLU A 31 13.17 -2.22 7.25
N ASP A 32 14.37 -2.54 6.77
CA ASP A 32 15.25 -3.55 7.38
C ASP A 32 15.70 -3.14 8.78
N ALA A 33 16.02 -1.85 8.99
CA ALA A 33 16.38 -1.33 10.31
C ALA A 33 15.21 -1.33 11.30
N ASP A 34 13.97 -1.34 10.80
CA ASP A 34 12.74 -1.38 11.60
C ASP A 34 12.16 -2.81 11.69
N SER A 35 12.93 -3.87 11.32
CA SER A 35 12.49 -5.27 11.27
C SER A 35 13.01 -6.07 12.46
N PRO A 36 12.27 -6.15 13.57
CA PRO A 36 12.68 -6.85 14.79
C PRO A 36 12.68 -8.38 14.65
N VAL A 37 11.89 -8.90 13.73
CA VAL A 37 11.86 -10.30 13.32
C VAL A 37 11.63 -10.35 11.80
N PRO A 38 12.13 -11.40 11.11
CA PRO A 38 11.89 -11.54 9.67
C PRO A 38 10.40 -11.40 9.33
N MET A 39 10.09 -10.78 8.18
CA MET A 39 8.73 -10.58 7.67
C MET A 39 7.88 -9.56 8.44
N LEU A 40 8.47 -8.80 9.38
CA LEU A 40 7.75 -7.80 10.16
C LEU A 40 8.51 -6.48 10.19
N THR A 41 7.85 -5.39 9.85
CA THR A 41 8.37 -4.02 10.02
C THR A 41 7.58 -3.33 11.13
N HIS A 42 8.26 -2.85 12.17
CA HIS A 42 7.68 -2.17 13.33
C HIS A 42 8.26 -0.77 13.49
N ARG A 43 7.84 0.15 12.62
CA ARG A 43 8.28 1.56 12.63
C ARG A 43 7.45 2.46 13.55
N TYR A 44 6.15 2.22 13.58
CA TYR A 44 5.19 3.02 14.33
C TYR A 44 4.86 2.33 15.65
N SER A 45 4.69 3.09 16.72
CA SER A 45 4.41 2.55 18.05
C SER A 45 3.13 1.70 18.14
N ASP A 46 2.13 2.04 17.31
CA ASP A 46 0.78 1.49 17.37
C ASP A 46 0.47 0.45 16.28
N LYS A 47 1.37 0.27 15.31
CA LYS A 47 1.09 -0.60 14.16
C LYS A 47 2.33 -1.24 13.57
N VAL A 48 2.11 -2.40 12.98
CA VAL A 48 3.14 -3.17 12.27
C VAL A 48 2.70 -3.54 10.86
N LEU A 49 3.69 -3.79 10.01
CA LEU A 49 3.53 -4.34 8.68
C LEU A 49 4.04 -5.78 8.69
N PHE A 50 3.16 -6.72 8.40
CA PHE A 50 3.46 -8.14 8.30
C PHE A 50 3.46 -8.58 6.83
N LEU A 51 4.52 -9.28 6.42
CA LEU A 51 4.81 -9.69 5.05
C LEU A 51 4.77 -11.23 4.91
N PRO A 52 3.59 -11.89 4.99
CA PRO A 52 3.49 -13.35 5.02
C PRO A 52 3.84 -14.04 3.70
N THR A 53 3.97 -13.32 2.61
CA THR A 53 4.29 -13.83 1.27
C THR A 53 5.08 -12.80 0.48
N THR A 54 5.90 -13.26 -0.47
CA THR A 54 6.61 -12.41 -1.45
C THR A 54 6.01 -12.50 -2.86
N ILE A 55 4.86 -13.17 -3.01
CA ILE A 55 4.23 -13.42 -4.31
C ILE A 55 3.10 -12.42 -4.53
N CYS A 56 3.03 -11.87 -5.76
CA CYS A 56 1.94 -11.03 -6.25
C CYS A 56 1.27 -11.67 -7.45
N PRO A 57 -0.02 -11.37 -7.72
CA PRO A 57 -0.70 -11.81 -8.93
C PRO A 57 -0.17 -11.08 -10.18
N VAL A 58 0.43 -9.89 -9.99
CA VAL A 58 1.14 -9.11 -11.02
C VAL A 58 2.21 -8.27 -10.32
N TYR A 59 3.34 -8.06 -10.99
CA TYR A 59 4.43 -7.25 -10.45
C TYR A 59 4.37 -5.83 -11.01
N CYS A 60 4.13 -4.87 -10.11
CA CYS A 60 4.11 -3.45 -10.45
C CYS A 60 5.55 -2.97 -10.72
N SER A 61 5.77 -2.24 -11.82
CA SER A 61 7.08 -1.69 -12.17
C SER A 61 7.57 -0.61 -11.19
N TYR A 62 6.68 -0.06 -10.38
CA TYR A 62 6.95 0.95 -9.34
C TYR A 62 6.95 0.40 -7.91
N CYS A 63 7.20 -0.89 -7.73
CA CYS A 63 7.08 -1.53 -6.44
C CYS A 63 8.18 -1.08 -5.46
N THR A 64 7.79 -0.40 -4.37
CA THR A 64 8.71 0.01 -3.28
C THR A 64 9.49 -1.16 -2.69
N ARG A 65 8.92 -2.38 -2.71
CA ARG A 65 9.52 -3.60 -2.19
C ARG A 65 10.04 -4.53 -3.27
N SER A 66 10.36 -4.00 -4.46
CA SER A 66 10.89 -4.81 -5.58
C SER A 66 12.14 -5.63 -5.19
N ARG A 67 12.91 -5.16 -4.20
CA ARG A 67 14.09 -5.86 -3.65
C ARG A 67 13.77 -7.23 -3.02
N ILE A 68 12.55 -7.43 -2.50
CA ILE A 68 12.14 -8.68 -1.83
C ILE A 68 10.91 -9.35 -2.49
N ILE A 69 10.20 -8.67 -3.38
CA ILE A 69 8.99 -9.19 -4.02
C ILE A 69 9.34 -9.90 -5.33
N GLY A 70 8.73 -11.06 -5.54
CA GLY A 70 8.98 -11.94 -6.69
C GLY A 70 10.16 -12.89 -6.45
N GLY A 71 10.48 -13.71 -7.46
CA GLY A 71 11.65 -14.61 -7.45
C GLY A 71 12.94 -13.88 -7.81
N SER A 72 14.06 -14.51 -7.48
CA SER A 72 15.37 -14.10 -7.97
C SER A 72 15.44 -14.19 -9.50
N THR A 73 16.28 -13.37 -10.10
CA THR A 73 16.59 -13.36 -11.53
C THR A 73 18.08 -13.64 -11.71
N ASP A 74 18.54 -13.77 -12.96
CA ASP A 74 19.97 -13.98 -13.26
C ASP A 74 20.86 -12.82 -12.77
N THR A 75 20.26 -11.64 -12.55
CA THR A 75 21.00 -10.41 -12.18
C THR A 75 20.67 -9.89 -10.79
N VAL A 76 19.60 -10.39 -10.14
CA VAL A 76 19.15 -9.93 -8.83
C VAL A 76 18.79 -11.12 -7.96
N GLU A 77 19.54 -11.31 -6.90
CA GLU A 77 19.20 -12.27 -5.84
C GLU A 77 18.23 -11.61 -4.85
N LYS A 78 17.12 -12.29 -4.54
CA LYS A 78 16.09 -11.82 -3.62
C LYS A 78 15.92 -12.79 -2.46
N GLU A 79 15.76 -12.25 -1.27
CA GLU A 79 15.35 -13.05 -0.13
C GLU A 79 13.93 -13.58 -0.36
N SER A 80 13.78 -14.90 -0.30
CA SER A 80 12.47 -15.54 -0.37
C SER A 80 11.96 -15.86 1.02
N TYR A 81 11.03 -15.10 1.51
CA TYR A 81 10.26 -15.49 2.69
C TYR A 81 9.12 -16.40 2.23
N GLY A 82 9.37 -17.69 2.17
CA GLY A 82 8.33 -18.67 1.87
C GLY A 82 7.19 -18.57 2.89
N ALA A 83 5.94 -18.79 2.45
CA ALA A 83 4.77 -18.85 3.30
C ALA A 83 4.91 -20.00 4.32
N ASN A 84 5.59 -19.75 5.43
CA ASN A 84 5.97 -20.73 6.43
C ASN A 84 5.36 -20.36 7.79
N GLN A 85 4.44 -21.17 8.27
CA GLN A 85 3.74 -20.97 9.55
C GLN A 85 4.70 -20.76 10.72
N LYS A 86 5.81 -21.52 10.79
CA LYS A 86 6.79 -21.36 11.88
C LYS A 86 7.42 -19.96 11.92
N ASN A 87 7.56 -19.31 10.78
CA ASN A 87 8.05 -17.94 10.72
C ASN A 87 6.94 -16.95 11.12
N TRP A 88 5.69 -17.21 10.73
CA TRP A 88 4.55 -16.40 11.14
C TRP A 88 4.31 -16.46 12.65
N ASP A 89 4.51 -17.63 13.29
CA ASP A 89 4.40 -17.78 14.74
C ASP A 89 5.37 -16.87 15.48
N LYS A 90 6.59 -16.68 14.97
CA LYS A 90 7.55 -15.72 15.54
C LYS A 90 7.03 -14.28 15.46
N VAL A 91 6.35 -13.93 14.37
CA VAL A 91 5.70 -12.62 14.21
C VAL A 91 4.58 -12.45 15.22
N PHE A 92 3.71 -13.44 15.38
CA PHE A 92 2.62 -13.39 16.36
C PHE A 92 3.15 -13.31 17.79
N ASP A 93 4.18 -14.07 18.12
CA ASP A 93 4.80 -14.04 19.45
C ASP A 93 5.50 -12.70 19.75
N TYR A 94 6.09 -12.06 18.72
CA TYR A 94 6.59 -10.71 18.86
C TYR A 94 5.45 -9.72 19.13
N ILE A 95 4.38 -9.74 18.31
CA ILE A 95 3.24 -8.83 18.46
C ILE A 95 2.59 -8.99 19.84
N LYS A 96 2.40 -10.23 20.34
CA LYS A 96 1.86 -10.50 21.69
C LYS A 96 2.63 -9.79 22.81
N LYS A 97 3.94 -9.60 22.62
CA LYS A 97 4.84 -8.94 23.59
C LYS A 97 4.88 -7.42 23.45
N GLN A 98 4.14 -6.86 22.47
CA GLN A 98 4.11 -5.42 22.17
C GLN A 98 2.69 -4.87 22.39
N PRO A 99 2.28 -4.58 23.63
CA PRO A 99 0.89 -4.20 23.94
C PRO A 99 0.47 -2.84 23.35
N SER A 100 1.41 -2.04 22.89
CA SER A 100 1.14 -0.79 22.17
C SER A 100 0.69 -1.01 20.72
N VAL A 101 0.97 -2.18 20.14
CA VAL A 101 0.59 -2.50 18.76
C VAL A 101 -0.90 -2.87 18.71
N GLU A 102 -1.70 -2.03 18.08
CA GLU A 102 -3.14 -2.21 17.95
C GLU A 102 -3.59 -2.56 16.52
N ASP A 103 -2.70 -2.40 15.54
CA ASP A 103 -3.02 -2.44 14.12
C ASP A 103 -1.99 -3.26 13.34
N VAL A 104 -2.44 -4.22 12.55
CA VAL A 104 -1.57 -5.05 11.70
C VAL A 104 -1.97 -4.92 10.24
N VAL A 105 -1.03 -4.49 9.40
CA VAL A 105 -1.18 -4.53 7.94
C VAL A 105 -0.60 -5.84 7.42
N ILE A 106 -1.43 -6.70 6.89
CA ILE A 106 -1.05 -7.97 6.25
C ILE A 106 -0.83 -7.66 4.76
N SER A 107 0.43 -7.69 4.32
CA SER A 107 0.84 -7.28 2.98
C SER A 107 1.88 -8.26 2.41
N GLY A 108 3.09 -7.80 2.16
CA GLY A 108 4.19 -8.59 1.59
C GLY A 108 4.30 -8.39 0.10
N GLY A 109 4.12 -9.48 -0.66
CA GLY A 109 3.68 -9.43 -2.04
C GLY A 109 2.25 -8.93 -2.06
N ASP A 110 1.31 -9.82 -2.18
CA ASP A 110 -0.10 -9.43 -2.17
C ASP A 110 -0.91 -10.44 -1.32
N ALA A 111 -1.68 -9.94 -0.36
CA ALA A 111 -2.52 -10.78 0.50
C ALA A 111 -3.56 -11.60 -0.30
N PHE A 112 -3.86 -11.22 -1.53
CA PHE A 112 -4.72 -11.98 -2.46
C PHE A 112 -4.15 -13.35 -2.83
N MET A 113 -2.82 -13.54 -2.68
CA MET A 113 -2.15 -14.81 -2.98
C MET A 113 -2.15 -15.78 -1.81
N LEU A 114 -2.60 -15.37 -0.64
CA LEU A 114 -2.78 -16.29 0.49
C LEU A 114 -3.87 -17.31 0.20
N THR A 115 -3.66 -18.56 0.63
CA THR A 115 -4.71 -19.59 0.54
C THR A 115 -5.82 -19.35 1.57
N PRO A 116 -7.01 -19.94 1.42
CA PRO A 116 -8.07 -19.85 2.40
C PRO A 116 -7.62 -20.23 3.82
N GLU A 117 -6.83 -21.29 3.96
CA GLU A 117 -6.28 -21.77 5.24
C GLU A 117 -5.31 -20.74 5.85
N GLN A 118 -4.47 -20.13 5.01
CA GLN A 118 -3.51 -19.10 5.44
C GLN A 118 -4.23 -17.83 5.91
N ILE A 119 -5.27 -17.38 5.21
CA ILE A 119 -6.08 -16.23 5.62
C ILE A 119 -6.68 -16.47 7.00
N LYS A 120 -7.28 -17.64 7.21
CA LYS A 120 -7.86 -18.02 8.51
C LYS A 120 -6.81 -18.09 9.59
N TYR A 121 -5.72 -18.81 9.35
CA TYR A 121 -4.64 -18.97 10.31
C TYR A 121 -4.07 -17.62 10.78
N ILE A 122 -3.75 -16.72 9.84
CA ILE A 122 -3.24 -15.39 10.17
C ILE A 122 -4.30 -14.57 10.91
N GLY A 123 -5.53 -14.53 10.38
CA GLY A 123 -6.61 -13.73 10.95
C GLY A 123 -6.97 -14.15 12.37
N GLU A 124 -7.14 -15.45 12.62
CA GLU A 124 -7.48 -16.00 13.93
C GLU A 124 -6.38 -15.74 14.96
N ASN A 125 -5.10 -16.00 14.60
CA ASN A 125 -3.98 -15.74 15.50
C ASN A 125 -3.88 -14.26 15.89
N LEU A 126 -4.01 -13.34 14.95
CA LEU A 126 -3.96 -11.91 15.22
C LEU A 126 -5.17 -11.41 16.02
N LEU A 127 -6.37 -11.86 15.67
CA LEU A 127 -7.60 -11.45 16.38
C LEU A 127 -7.68 -11.97 17.81
N ASN A 128 -7.02 -13.09 18.11
CA ASN A 128 -6.92 -13.63 19.48
C ASN A 128 -5.94 -12.87 20.37
N ILE A 129 -5.13 -11.94 19.81
CA ILE A 129 -4.27 -11.07 20.62
C ILE A 129 -5.13 -9.96 21.23
N PRO A 130 -5.20 -9.81 22.56
CA PRO A 130 -6.19 -8.94 23.20
C PRO A 130 -6.08 -7.45 22.80
N HIS A 131 -4.88 -6.94 22.63
CA HIS A 131 -4.63 -5.52 22.33
C HIS A 131 -4.78 -5.17 20.84
N ILE A 132 -4.79 -6.14 19.92
CA ILE A 132 -5.07 -5.86 18.51
C ILE A 132 -6.52 -5.40 18.36
N ARG A 133 -6.71 -4.27 17.68
CA ARG A 133 -8.00 -3.64 17.41
C ARG A 133 -8.42 -3.78 15.95
N ARG A 134 -7.44 -3.87 15.03
CA ARG A 134 -7.69 -3.98 13.59
C ARG A 134 -6.64 -4.78 12.86
N ILE A 135 -7.09 -5.47 11.81
CA ILE A 135 -6.21 -6.08 10.81
C ILE A 135 -6.65 -5.64 9.41
N ARG A 136 -5.68 -5.42 8.54
CA ARG A 136 -5.90 -4.90 7.20
C ARG A 136 -5.21 -5.79 6.18
N TYR A 137 -5.98 -6.45 5.33
CA TYR A 137 -5.43 -7.20 4.21
C TYR A 137 -5.16 -6.25 3.06
N ALA A 138 -3.88 -6.05 2.71
CA ALA A 138 -3.46 -5.14 1.65
C ALA A 138 -3.32 -5.91 0.33
N THR A 139 -4.03 -5.46 -0.70
CA THR A 139 -4.05 -6.12 -2.01
C THR A 139 -4.32 -5.16 -3.15
N LYS A 140 -3.66 -5.36 -4.28
CA LYS A 140 -4.04 -4.77 -5.58
C LYS A 140 -5.06 -5.65 -6.32
N GLY A 141 -5.38 -6.83 -5.79
CA GLY A 141 -6.19 -7.86 -6.46
C GLY A 141 -7.55 -7.39 -6.94
N ILE A 142 -8.25 -6.50 -6.22
CA ILE A 142 -9.55 -5.97 -6.66
C ILE A 142 -9.42 -5.15 -7.95
N ALA A 143 -8.30 -4.46 -8.14
CA ALA A 143 -8.03 -3.68 -9.36
C ALA A 143 -7.63 -4.55 -10.55
N ILE A 144 -6.80 -5.57 -10.33
CA ILE A 144 -6.14 -6.31 -11.41
C ILE A 144 -6.70 -7.72 -11.65
N PHE A 145 -7.33 -8.32 -10.63
CA PHE A 145 -7.88 -9.68 -10.70
C PHE A 145 -9.21 -9.79 -9.92
N PRO A 146 -10.20 -8.91 -10.18
CA PRO A 146 -11.48 -8.90 -9.45
C PRO A 146 -12.25 -10.22 -9.57
N MET A 147 -12.02 -10.98 -10.64
CA MET A 147 -12.65 -12.29 -10.87
C MET A 147 -12.42 -13.25 -9.71
N LYS A 148 -11.29 -13.19 -8.99
CA LYS A 148 -11.06 -14.03 -7.82
C LYS A 148 -12.16 -13.84 -6.75
N ILE A 149 -12.58 -12.60 -6.50
CA ILE A 149 -13.71 -12.34 -5.58
C ILE A 149 -15.02 -12.93 -6.10
N LEU A 150 -15.20 -13.04 -7.41
CA LEU A 150 -16.45 -13.53 -8.02
C LEU A 150 -16.50 -15.04 -8.17
N THR A 151 -15.34 -15.73 -8.26
CA THR A 151 -15.26 -17.14 -8.64
C THR A 151 -14.54 -18.03 -7.64
N ASP A 152 -13.72 -17.49 -6.73
CA ASP A 152 -13.03 -18.25 -5.68
C ASP A 152 -13.82 -18.15 -4.36
N ASP A 153 -14.90 -18.92 -4.29
CA ASP A 153 -15.78 -18.93 -3.09
C ASP A 153 -15.05 -19.39 -1.84
N ALA A 154 -14.05 -20.26 -1.96
CA ALA A 154 -13.27 -20.74 -0.80
C ALA A 154 -12.47 -19.58 -0.18
N TRP A 155 -11.81 -18.78 -1.00
CA TRP A 155 -11.06 -17.61 -0.57
C TRP A 155 -11.97 -16.57 0.09
N VAL A 156 -13.07 -16.23 -0.58
CA VAL A 156 -14.03 -15.22 -0.08
C VAL A 156 -14.64 -15.69 1.24
N LYS A 157 -15.07 -16.95 1.33
CA LYS A 157 -15.62 -17.53 2.56
C LYS A 157 -14.62 -17.49 3.72
N ALA A 158 -13.35 -17.82 3.47
CA ALA A 158 -12.31 -17.75 4.49
C ALA A 158 -12.11 -16.31 5.00
N PHE A 159 -12.04 -15.34 4.09
CA PHE A 159 -11.94 -13.93 4.46
C PHE A 159 -13.16 -13.45 5.26
N LEU A 160 -14.37 -13.78 4.82
CA LEU A 160 -15.61 -13.40 5.51
C LEU A 160 -15.74 -14.07 6.89
N GLN A 161 -15.22 -15.29 7.08
CA GLN A 161 -15.15 -15.92 8.40
C GLN A 161 -14.26 -15.13 9.36
N VAL A 162 -13.07 -14.68 8.89
CA VAL A 162 -12.18 -13.82 9.69
C VAL A 162 -12.83 -12.45 9.95
N HIS A 163 -13.52 -11.89 8.96
CA HIS A 163 -14.26 -10.64 9.12
C HIS A 163 -15.37 -10.77 10.18
N ALA A 164 -16.14 -11.83 10.14
CA ALA A 164 -17.21 -12.11 11.12
C ALA A 164 -16.62 -12.34 12.54
N LEU A 165 -15.50 -13.06 12.65
CA LEU A 165 -14.78 -13.26 13.92
C LEU A 165 -14.30 -11.91 14.49
N GLY A 166 -13.74 -11.04 13.65
CA GLY A 166 -13.35 -9.71 14.07
C GLY A 166 -14.53 -8.91 14.63
N ARG A 167 -15.67 -8.94 13.96
CA ARG A 167 -16.90 -8.26 14.42
C ARG A 167 -17.39 -8.81 15.77
N SER A 168 -17.33 -10.14 15.97
CA SER A 168 -17.74 -10.76 17.25
C SER A 168 -16.84 -10.34 18.41
N TYR A 169 -15.58 -9.98 18.14
CA TYR A 169 -14.62 -9.44 19.13
C TYR A 169 -14.62 -7.92 19.22
N PHE A 170 -15.50 -7.23 18.49
CA PHE A 170 -15.50 -5.77 18.36
C PHE A 170 -14.17 -5.23 17.80
N LYS A 171 -13.60 -5.95 16.83
CA LYS A 171 -12.35 -5.63 16.14
C LYS A 171 -12.61 -5.46 14.64
N GLN A 172 -11.87 -4.57 13.99
CA GLN A 172 -12.01 -4.32 12.56
C GLN A 172 -11.16 -5.30 11.73
N VAL A 173 -11.77 -5.87 10.71
CA VAL A 173 -11.10 -6.58 9.62
C VAL A 173 -11.49 -5.91 8.32
N MET A 174 -10.53 -5.44 7.54
CA MET A 174 -10.80 -4.67 6.33
C MET A 174 -9.81 -4.96 5.22
N ILE A 175 -10.11 -4.48 4.02
CA ILE A 175 -9.21 -4.55 2.87
C ILE A 175 -8.66 -3.15 2.59
N HIS A 176 -7.35 -3.05 2.38
CA HIS A 176 -6.72 -1.91 1.74
C HIS A 176 -6.38 -2.29 0.31
N THR A 177 -7.02 -1.62 -0.65
CA THR A 177 -6.80 -1.88 -2.08
C THR A 177 -5.94 -0.78 -2.71
N HIS A 178 -5.53 -1.01 -3.98
CA HIS A 178 -4.66 -0.12 -4.71
C HIS A 178 -5.13 0.06 -6.15
N PHE A 179 -5.93 1.09 -6.38
CA PHE A 179 -6.25 1.60 -7.71
C PHE A 179 -5.41 2.84 -7.98
N SER A 180 -4.73 2.90 -9.10
CA SER A 180 -3.87 4.02 -9.48
C SER A 180 -4.44 4.87 -10.62
N CYS A 181 -5.32 4.31 -11.47
CA CYS A 181 -5.94 5.08 -12.55
C CYS A 181 -7.41 4.70 -12.78
N PRO A 182 -8.22 5.59 -13.39
CA PRO A 182 -9.65 5.36 -13.60
C PRO A 182 -9.97 4.14 -14.46
N SER A 183 -9.07 3.73 -15.35
CA SER A 183 -9.26 2.58 -16.25
C SER A 183 -9.11 1.22 -15.56
N GLU A 184 -8.55 1.16 -14.35
CA GLU A 184 -8.56 -0.05 -13.51
C GLU A 184 -9.96 -0.38 -12.97
N ILE A 185 -10.88 0.59 -12.95
CA ILE A 185 -12.23 0.39 -12.44
C ILE A 185 -13.10 -0.09 -13.59
N THR A 186 -13.42 -1.36 -13.55
CA THR A 186 -14.19 -2.08 -14.58
C THR A 186 -15.50 -2.61 -13.98
N LYS A 187 -16.42 -3.06 -14.84
CA LYS A 187 -17.64 -3.75 -14.38
C LYS A 187 -17.36 -4.97 -13.49
N TRP A 188 -16.18 -5.57 -13.61
CA TRP A 188 -15.78 -6.72 -12.79
C TRP A 188 -15.35 -6.28 -11.40
N SER A 189 -14.59 -5.18 -11.29
CA SER A 189 -14.27 -4.58 -9.99
C SER A 189 -15.52 -4.04 -9.28
N GLU A 190 -16.48 -3.47 -10.03
CA GLU A 190 -17.78 -3.06 -9.47
C GLU A 190 -18.53 -4.25 -8.86
N ARG A 191 -18.68 -5.36 -9.59
CA ARG A 191 -19.35 -6.58 -9.10
C ARG A 191 -18.60 -7.22 -7.93
N ALA A 192 -17.27 -7.22 -7.96
CA ALA A 192 -16.48 -7.73 -6.84
C ALA A 192 -16.70 -6.89 -5.58
N MET A 193 -16.77 -5.56 -5.74
CA MET A 193 -17.07 -4.65 -4.64
C MET A 193 -18.50 -4.76 -4.14
N GLU A 194 -19.49 -4.95 -5.03
CA GLU A 194 -20.89 -5.23 -4.64
C GLU A 194 -20.96 -6.45 -3.71
N ARG A 195 -20.26 -7.54 -4.06
CA ARG A 195 -20.17 -8.75 -3.22
C ARG A 195 -19.56 -8.48 -1.85
N LEU A 196 -18.45 -7.74 -1.79
CA LEU A 196 -17.78 -7.42 -0.53
C LEU A 196 -18.60 -6.43 0.32
N PHE A 197 -19.17 -5.42 -0.33
CA PHE A 197 -19.95 -4.39 0.34
C PHE A 197 -21.25 -4.94 0.94
N SER A 198 -21.94 -5.86 0.26
CA SER A 198 -23.14 -6.51 0.79
C SER A 198 -22.87 -7.34 2.06
N GLU A 199 -21.63 -7.80 2.25
CA GLU A 199 -21.18 -8.51 3.46
C GLU A 199 -20.65 -7.54 4.55
N GLY A 200 -20.73 -6.24 4.32
CA GLY A 200 -20.29 -5.21 5.27
C GLY A 200 -18.76 -5.04 5.34
N VAL A 201 -18.03 -5.50 4.34
CA VAL A 201 -16.57 -5.34 4.29
C VAL A 201 -16.20 -3.91 3.95
N ILE A 202 -15.38 -3.30 4.79
CA ILE A 202 -14.81 -1.97 4.53
C ILE A 202 -13.60 -2.13 3.60
N VAL A 203 -13.59 -1.37 2.50
CA VAL A 203 -12.48 -1.32 1.56
C VAL A 203 -11.99 0.13 1.42
N ARG A 204 -10.67 0.34 1.51
CA ARG A 204 -10.04 1.66 1.36
C ARG A 204 -9.00 1.63 0.26
N ASN A 205 -8.95 2.70 -0.55
CA ASN A 205 -7.95 2.84 -1.62
C ASN A 205 -6.73 3.62 -1.14
N GLN A 206 -5.57 3.07 -1.45
CA GLN A 206 -4.26 3.66 -1.20
C GLN A 206 -3.50 3.68 -2.53
N GLY A 207 -3.40 4.85 -3.15
CA GLY A 207 -2.75 5.04 -4.44
C GLY A 207 -1.37 5.67 -4.31
N VAL A 208 -0.62 5.67 -5.41
CA VAL A 208 0.66 6.38 -5.57
C VAL A 208 0.52 7.38 -6.71
N LEU A 209 1.00 8.59 -6.51
CA LEU A 209 1.06 9.60 -7.57
C LEU A 209 2.17 9.25 -8.55
N GLN A 210 1.83 9.14 -9.82
CA GLN A 210 2.72 8.66 -10.86
C GLN A 210 2.60 9.51 -12.12
N ASN A 211 3.74 9.99 -12.58
CA ASN A 211 3.83 10.73 -13.83
C ASN A 211 3.34 9.89 -15.02
N GLY A 212 2.44 10.47 -15.80
CA GLY A 212 1.84 9.84 -16.99
C GLY A 212 0.88 8.69 -16.69
N VAL A 213 0.45 8.52 -15.43
CA VAL A 213 -0.57 7.56 -14.99
C VAL A 213 -1.78 8.27 -14.39
N ASN A 214 -1.55 9.16 -13.41
CA ASN A 214 -2.61 9.81 -12.65
C ASN A 214 -2.25 11.25 -12.18
N ASN A 215 -1.17 11.83 -12.71
CA ASN A 215 -0.72 13.16 -12.31
C ASN A 215 -1.48 14.33 -12.98
N LYS A 216 -2.50 14.03 -13.78
CA LYS A 216 -3.41 15.07 -14.29
C LYS A 216 -4.58 15.26 -13.32
N ILE A 217 -5.01 16.49 -13.17
CA ILE A 217 -6.13 16.85 -12.26
C ILE A 217 -7.39 16.05 -12.62
N GLU A 218 -7.72 15.98 -13.91
CA GLU A 218 -8.90 15.28 -14.40
C GLU A 218 -8.88 13.78 -14.07
N ASP A 219 -7.72 13.14 -14.23
CA ASP A 219 -7.54 11.71 -13.97
C ASP A 219 -7.63 11.43 -12.46
N MET A 220 -7.01 12.26 -11.61
CA MET A 220 -7.05 12.10 -10.16
C MET A 220 -8.44 12.36 -9.58
N VAL A 221 -9.14 13.38 -10.06
CA VAL A 221 -10.54 13.66 -9.68
C VAL A 221 -11.45 12.52 -10.11
N LEU A 222 -11.29 12.04 -11.35
CA LEU A 222 -12.09 10.93 -11.87
C LEU A 222 -11.82 9.63 -11.10
N LEU A 223 -10.56 9.32 -10.79
CA LEU A 223 -10.19 8.16 -9.97
C LEU A 223 -10.85 8.25 -8.59
N THR A 224 -10.70 9.38 -7.91
CA THR A 224 -11.26 9.61 -6.57
C THR A 224 -12.77 9.37 -6.55
N ARG A 225 -13.50 9.91 -7.54
CA ARG A 225 -14.94 9.74 -7.66
C ARG A 225 -15.33 8.30 -8.00
N LYS A 226 -14.64 7.67 -8.96
CA LYS A 226 -14.96 6.29 -9.39
C LYS A 226 -14.75 5.26 -8.29
N VAL A 227 -13.65 5.34 -7.51
CA VAL A 227 -13.45 4.43 -6.38
C VAL A 227 -14.55 4.61 -5.32
N SER A 228 -14.98 5.85 -5.07
CA SER A 228 -16.09 6.15 -4.17
C SER A 228 -17.43 5.56 -4.68
N TYR A 229 -17.71 5.62 -5.99
CA TYR A 229 -18.95 5.06 -6.57
C TYR A 229 -19.09 3.56 -6.38
N ILE A 230 -17.99 2.84 -6.32
CA ILE A 230 -17.98 1.38 -6.04
C ILE A 230 -17.78 1.07 -4.54
N ASN A 231 -18.12 2.02 -3.65
CA ASN A 231 -18.02 1.88 -2.20
C ASN A 231 -16.60 1.56 -1.68
N ILE A 232 -15.58 2.04 -2.36
CA ILE A 232 -14.21 2.07 -1.86
C ILE A 232 -13.93 3.46 -1.32
N GLN A 233 -13.53 3.57 -0.06
CA GLN A 233 -13.18 4.84 0.55
C GLN A 233 -11.77 5.26 0.11
N PRO A 234 -11.58 6.42 -0.57
CA PRO A 234 -10.26 6.98 -0.80
C PRO A 234 -9.55 7.21 0.54
N TYR A 235 -8.26 6.82 0.63
CA TYR A 235 -7.53 6.90 1.89
C TYR A 235 -6.25 7.72 1.74
N TYR A 236 -5.23 7.18 1.03
CA TYR A 236 -3.99 7.89 0.77
C TYR A 236 -3.68 7.97 -0.73
N VAL A 237 -3.01 9.06 -1.12
CA VAL A 237 -2.21 9.17 -2.33
C VAL A 237 -0.78 9.49 -1.89
N TYR A 238 0.16 8.60 -2.16
CA TYR A 238 1.57 8.78 -1.81
C TYR A 238 2.30 9.54 -2.89
N MET A 239 3.20 10.44 -2.52
CA MET A 239 4.30 10.79 -3.40
C MET A 239 5.10 9.53 -3.71
N HIS A 240 5.72 9.47 -4.88
CA HIS A 240 6.42 8.26 -5.29
C HIS A 240 7.65 8.02 -4.42
N ASP A 241 7.86 6.78 -3.97
CA ASP A 241 9.04 6.40 -3.22
C ASP A 241 10.31 6.46 -4.11
N MET A 242 11.45 6.80 -3.50
CA MET A 242 12.73 6.92 -4.19
C MET A 242 13.41 5.56 -4.30
N VAL A 243 12.96 4.73 -5.23
CA VAL A 243 13.49 3.37 -5.48
C VAL A 243 14.09 3.26 -6.89
N PRO A 244 15.16 2.47 -7.08
CA PRO A 244 15.84 2.33 -8.38
C PRO A 244 14.89 1.91 -9.51
N GLY A 245 15.09 2.48 -10.69
CA GLY A 245 14.31 2.20 -11.89
C GLY A 245 12.96 2.92 -11.97
N CYS A 246 12.63 3.81 -11.00
CA CYS A 246 11.31 4.43 -10.90
C CYS A 246 11.31 5.95 -11.13
N GLU A 247 12.46 6.59 -11.46
CA GLU A 247 12.55 8.03 -11.62
C GLU A 247 11.54 8.58 -12.64
N HIS A 248 11.28 7.87 -13.72
CA HIS A 248 10.32 8.27 -14.75
C HIS A 248 8.85 8.34 -14.26
N PHE A 249 8.53 7.76 -13.11
CA PHE A 249 7.21 7.85 -12.47
C PHE A 249 7.09 9.00 -11.48
N ARG A 250 8.20 9.60 -11.08
CA ARG A 250 8.16 10.66 -10.08
C ARG A 250 7.48 11.91 -10.59
N THR A 251 6.88 12.60 -9.66
CA THR A 251 6.30 13.94 -9.81
C THR A 251 6.95 14.87 -8.81
N THR A 252 6.90 16.16 -9.06
CA THR A 252 7.38 17.15 -8.09
C THR A 252 6.44 17.22 -6.87
N LEU A 253 6.99 17.65 -5.73
CA LEU A 253 6.17 17.91 -4.55
C LEU A 253 5.10 18.97 -4.82
N ARG A 254 5.41 19.97 -5.65
CA ARG A 254 4.45 20.99 -6.09
C ARG A 254 3.26 20.37 -6.79
N GLU A 255 3.46 19.44 -7.75
CA GLU A 255 2.37 18.75 -8.41
C GLU A 255 1.48 18.01 -7.41
N GLY A 256 2.08 17.35 -6.40
CA GLY A 256 1.33 16.69 -5.33
C GLY A 256 0.46 17.65 -4.52
N VAL A 257 0.98 18.82 -4.18
CA VAL A 257 0.25 19.87 -3.46
C VAL A 257 -0.89 20.45 -4.31
N GLU A 258 -0.64 20.73 -5.58
CA GLU A 258 -1.66 21.28 -6.49
C GLU A 258 -2.77 20.27 -6.79
N LEU A 259 -2.44 18.99 -6.93
CA LEU A 259 -3.42 17.92 -7.08
C LEU A 259 -4.28 17.75 -5.81
N GLU A 260 -3.69 17.82 -4.62
CA GLU A 260 -4.44 17.79 -3.37
C GLU A 260 -5.48 18.93 -3.30
N LYS A 261 -5.06 20.15 -3.62
CA LYS A 261 -5.96 21.32 -3.69
C LYS A 261 -7.07 21.12 -4.71
N ALA A 262 -6.74 20.62 -5.90
CA ALA A 262 -7.69 20.44 -6.99
C ALA A 262 -8.73 19.35 -6.72
N VAL A 263 -8.34 18.27 -6.02
CA VAL A 263 -9.28 17.18 -5.65
C VAL A 263 -10.19 17.58 -4.51
N ARG A 264 -9.72 18.43 -3.59
CA ARG A 264 -10.50 18.92 -2.46
C ARG A 264 -11.71 19.74 -2.93
N GLY A 265 -12.89 19.38 -2.43
CA GLY A 265 -14.14 20.03 -2.81
C GLY A 265 -14.82 19.48 -4.08
N THR A 266 -14.21 18.49 -4.78
CA THR A 266 -14.84 17.84 -5.94
C THR A 266 -15.76 16.68 -5.55
N THR A 267 -15.68 16.21 -4.31
CA THR A 267 -16.50 15.15 -3.73
C THR A 267 -16.73 15.42 -2.24
N ALA A 268 -17.50 14.55 -1.56
CA ALA A 268 -17.69 14.63 -0.11
C ALA A 268 -16.34 14.57 0.63
N GLY A 269 -16.19 15.35 1.70
CA GLY A 269 -14.93 15.50 2.43
C GLY A 269 -14.33 14.17 2.90
N PHE A 270 -15.17 13.22 3.34
CA PHE A 270 -14.71 11.89 3.75
C PHE A 270 -14.29 10.97 2.58
N ASN A 271 -14.59 11.37 1.34
CA ASN A 271 -14.15 10.70 0.11
C ASN A 271 -12.97 11.41 -0.57
N THR A 272 -12.35 12.38 0.10
CA THR A 272 -11.12 13.04 -0.38
C THR A 272 -9.92 12.32 0.20
N PRO A 273 -8.97 11.78 -0.60
CA PRO A 273 -7.78 11.14 -0.08
C PRO A 273 -6.83 12.15 0.55
N THR A 274 -6.04 11.70 1.52
CA THR A 274 -4.93 12.48 2.06
C THR A 274 -3.68 12.25 1.21
N PHE A 275 -3.11 13.32 0.67
CA PHE A 275 -1.84 13.25 -0.04
C PHE A 275 -0.68 13.28 0.95
N VAL A 276 0.23 12.32 0.85
CA VAL A 276 1.32 12.13 1.82
C VAL A 276 2.65 11.84 1.14
N CYS A 277 3.71 12.32 1.75
CA CYS A 277 5.07 11.87 1.48
C CYS A 277 5.47 10.87 2.58
N ASP A 278 5.92 9.67 2.21
CA ASP A 278 6.56 8.73 3.14
C ASP A 278 8.06 9.02 3.09
N LEU A 279 8.58 9.58 4.18
CA LEU A 279 9.91 10.17 4.19
C LEU A 279 10.99 9.10 4.05
N PRO A 280 11.91 9.21 3.05
CA PRO A 280 13.00 8.28 2.87
C PRO A 280 13.83 8.10 4.16
N GLY A 281 14.40 6.92 4.36
CA GLY A 281 15.16 6.61 5.58
C GLY A 281 14.29 6.34 6.81
N GLY A 282 12.98 6.18 6.64
CA GLY A 282 12.07 5.77 7.70
C GLY A 282 11.54 6.92 8.55
N GLY A 283 11.43 8.11 8.00
CA GLY A 283 10.88 9.29 8.70
C GLY A 283 9.36 9.23 8.92
N GLY A 284 8.67 8.30 8.26
CA GLY A 284 7.22 8.15 8.35
C GLY A 284 6.44 9.12 7.47
N LYS A 285 5.13 9.01 7.52
CA LYS A 285 4.22 9.73 6.63
C LYS A 285 3.93 11.14 7.12
N ARG A 286 4.09 12.12 6.22
CA ARG A 286 3.71 13.52 6.45
C ARG A 286 2.74 13.97 5.36
N HIS A 287 1.80 14.82 5.71
CA HIS A 287 0.93 15.46 4.71
C HIS A 287 1.77 16.25 3.70
N VAL A 288 1.45 16.13 2.41
CA VAL A 288 2.25 16.68 1.31
C VAL A 288 2.59 18.18 1.43
N ALA A 289 1.76 18.96 2.11
CA ALA A 289 1.99 20.39 2.34
C ALA A 289 2.57 20.71 3.74
N SER A 290 3.02 19.70 4.52
CA SER A 290 3.53 19.90 5.88
C SER A 290 5.05 19.83 6.00
N TYR A 291 5.76 20.19 4.93
CA TYR A 291 7.21 20.35 4.94
C TYR A 291 7.64 21.58 5.78
N GLU A 292 8.85 21.54 6.29
CA GLU A 292 9.48 22.69 7.00
C GLU A 292 10.08 23.68 6.00
N TYR A 293 10.66 23.15 4.88
CA TYR A 293 11.27 23.94 3.84
C TYR A 293 11.10 23.22 2.48
N TYR A 294 10.90 23.96 1.42
CA TYR A 294 10.85 23.44 0.07
C TYR A 294 11.61 24.37 -0.90
N ASP A 295 12.71 23.87 -1.42
CA ASP A 295 13.43 24.44 -2.54
C ASP A 295 12.82 23.90 -3.83
N GLU A 296 11.94 24.70 -4.40
CA GLU A 296 11.19 24.31 -5.58
C GLU A 296 12.05 24.26 -6.85
N GLU A 297 13.07 25.09 -6.94
CA GLU A 297 13.97 25.13 -8.09
C GLU A 297 14.80 23.84 -8.21
N ASN A 298 15.26 23.32 -7.08
CA ASN A 298 16.05 22.09 -7.00
C ASN A 298 15.20 20.85 -6.65
N GLY A 299 13.90 21.01 -6.37
CA GLY A 299 13.00 19.91 -6.00
C GLY A 299 13.26 19.33 -4.61
N ILE A 300 14.00 20.02 -3.73
CA ILE A 300 14.42 19.51 -2.43
C ILE A 300 13.47 19.96 -1.34
N SER A 301 12.92 19.02 -0.58
CA SER A 301 12.07 19.33 0.57
C SER A 301 12.62 18.74 1.87
N VAL A 302 12.50 19.51 2.95
CA VAL A 302 13.00 19.19 4.29
C VAL A 302 11.83 19.02 5.24
N TRP A 303 11.89 17.99 6.08
CA TRP A 303 10.78 17.56 6.91
C TRP A 303 11.25 17.18 8.30
N LEU A 304 10.51 17.58 9.32
CA LEU A 304 10.60 16.95 10.62
C LEU A 304 9.81 15.63 10.60
N ALA A 305 10.41 14.55 11.06
CA ALA A 305 9.71 13.28 11.21
C ALA A 305 8.45 13.47 12.07
N ALA A 306 7.42 12.71 11.76
CA ALA A 306 6.28 12.54 12.65
C ALA A 306 6.71 11.87 13.97
N ASN A 307 5.77 11.48 14.82
CA ASN A 307 6.06 10.82 16.11
C ASN A 307 6.85 9.49 16.01
N VAL A 308 7.26 9.11 14.81
CA VAL A 308 8.06 7.90 14.55
C VAL A 308 9.50 8.06 15.01
N LYS A 309 10.13 9.20 14.68
CA LYS A 309 11.52 9.56 15.05
C LYS A 309 11.57 11.02 15.46
N PRO A 310 11.03 11.37 16.65
CA PRO A 310 10.87 12.76 17.06
C PRO A 310 12.18 13.56 16.98
N GLY A 311 12.12 14.76 16.41
CA GLY A 311 13.25 15.69 16.28
C GLY A 311 14.24 15.36 15.17
N LYS A 312 14.06 14.26 14.43
CA LYS A 312 14.91 13.95 13.26
C LYS A 312 14.39 14.65 12.01
N VAL A 313 15.34 15.13 11.22
CA VAL A 313 15.10 15.79 9.94
C VAL A 313 15.31 14.79 8.82
N PHE A 314 14.45 14.83 7.82
CA PHE A 314 14.49 14.01 6.62
C PHE A 314 14.38 14.87 5.37
N THR A 315 14.93 14.38 4.28
CA THR A 315 14.88 15.07 2.99
C THR A 315 14.18 14.18 1.96
N TYR A 316 13.34 14.78 1.16
CA TYR A 316 12.75 14.16 -0.04
C TYR A 316 13.14 15.05 -1.23
N PHE A 317 13.63 14.43 -2.31
CA PHE A 317 14.17 15.08 -3.50
C PHE A 317 13.21 15.01 -4.67
#